data_38371d6c4c306e4bb7428c59e630fe8d
#
_entry.id   38371d6c4c306e4bb7428c59e630fe8d
#
_cell.length_a   1.000
_cell.length_b   1.000
_cell.length_c   1.000
_cell.angle_alpha   90.00
_cell.angle_beta   90.00
_cell.angle_gamma   90.00
#
_symmetry.space_group_name_H-M   'P 1'
#
loop_
_entity.id
_entity.type
_entity.pdbx_description
1 polymer ?
#
loop_
_entity_poly.entity_id
_entity_poly.type
_entity_poly.pdbx_seq_one_letter_code
_entity_poly.pdbx_strand_id
1 'polypeptide(L)'
;MKIINPLYDKAFKYLMENNKFAKKVLSVILDVEVEEVSLENQETVLPSETRRLTLFRLDFKAVIKEADGSRKTVLIELQKSKFPTDIQRFRNYLGANYMAKPKEKNLVEEPSNEYQTAYPIITIYILGYPLDDLPYMAVTVNRDIINSVSKEKITVKSFFIDHLTHQSHIIQIRRLPEQRRTQLENFLVLFNQAWCTEEGYIIDLQDIPEEFSDMAKYLQGPLMDEEFRRKLEAEEEIDTIFDEQEARFLKKIAESEKRKQEAEKREQLEKFQKEEERRQKVSLAVKLATYMKQNGASAAEIIKETGLNPDKFKDL
;
A
#
# COMPACT_ATOMS: atom_id res chain seq x y z
N MET A 1 -30.81 -0.06 -8.18
CA MET A 1 -31.15 -0.75 -6.90
C MET A 1 -30.20 -0.27 -5.84
N LYS A 2 -30.73 0.28 -4.75
CA LYS A 2 -29.88 0.79 -3.67
C LYS A 2 -29.40 -0.34 -2.76
N ILE A 3 -28.11 -0.33 -2.43
CA ILE A 3 -27.45 -1.25 -1.49
C ILE A 3 -26.57 -0.47 -0.52
N ILE A 4 -26.24 -1.08 0.62
CA ILE A 4 -25.17 -0.53 1.48
C ILE A 4 -23.83 -0.65 0.75
N ASN A 5 -22.98 0.39 0.87
CA ASN A 5 -21.69 0.43 0.21
C ASN A 5 -20.68 -0.53 0.90
N PRO A 6 -20.22 -1.60 0.21
CA PRO A 6 -19.32 -2.57 0.83
C PRO A 6 -17.92 -2.04 1.17
N LEU A 7 -17.58 -0.79 0.81
CA LEU A 7 -16.36 -0.16 1.29
C LEU A 7 -16.46 0.31 2.75
N TYR A 8 -17.65 0.31 3.35
CA TYR A 8 -17.83 0.57 4.78
C TYR A 8 -17.58 -0.69 5.60
N ASP A 9 -16.95 -0.56 6.76
CA ASP A 9 -16.55 -1.69 7.59
C ASP A 9 -17.74 -2.56 8.02
N LYS A 10 -18.82 -1.91 8.44
CA LYS A 10 -20.04 -2.61 8.86
C LYS A 10 -20.71 -3.34 7.70
N ALA A 11 -20.77 -2.71 6.52
CA ALA A 11 -21.36 -3.30 5.33
C ALA A 11 -20.54 -4.50 4.82
N PHE A 12 -19.21 -4.35 4.82
CA PHE A 12 -18.32 -5.42 4.40
C PHE A 12 -18.36 -6.61 5.36
N LYS A 13 -18.33 -6.35 6.66
CA LYS A 13 -18.48 -7.38 7.68
C LYS A 13 -19.78 -8.15 7.50
N TYR A 14 -20.89 -7.43 7.33
CA TYR A 14 -22.19 -8.03 7.09
C TYR A 14 -22.18 -8.96 5.86
N LEU A 15 -21.55 -8.53 4.75
CA LEU A 15 -21.41 -9.36 3.55
C LEU A 15 -20.58 -10.62 3.84
N MET A 16 -19.46 -10.49 4.52
CA MET A 16 -18.48 -11.56 4.71
C MET A 16 -18.82 -12.51 5.86
N GLU A 17 -19.70 -12.13 6.78
CA GLU A 17 -20.27 -13.04 7.79
C GLU A 17 -21.18 -14.10 7.18
N ASN A 18 -21.73 -13.83 5.98
CA ASN A 18 -22.44 -14.83 5.22
C ASN A 18 -21.46 -15.77 4.50
N ASN A 19 -21.33 -16.99 5.01
CA ASN A 19 -20.38 -17.98 4.51
C ASN A 19 -20.51 -18.28 3.00
N LYS A 20 -21.75 -18.32 2.45
CA LYS A 20 -22.00 -18.49 1.01
C LYS A 20 -21.36 -17.35 0.21
N PHE A 21 -21.54 -16.11 0.67
CA PHE A 21 -21.00 -14.94 -0.02
C PHE A 21 -19.50 -14.79 0.22
N ALA A 22 -18.99 -15.05 1.42
CA ALA A 22 -17.56 -15.07 1.69
C ALA A 22 -16.81 -16.03 0.76
N LYS A 23 -17.29 -17.27 0.61
CA LYS A 23 -16.74 -18.23 -0.35
C LYS A 23 -16.71 -17.68 -1.78
N LYS A 24 -17.85 -17.12 -2.24
CA LYS A 24 -17.96 -16.58 -3.59
C LYS A 24 -17.04 -15.39 -3.82
N VAL A 25 -16.96 -14.45 -2.87
CA VAL A 25 -16.06 -13.29 -2.91
C VAL A 25 -14.61 -13.75 -3.01
N LEU A 26 -14.17 -14.64 -2.11
CA LEU A 26 -12.82 -15.13 -2.10
C LEU A 26 -12.48 -15.94 -3.36
N SER A 27 -13.42 -16.79 -3.84
CA SER A 27 -13.20 -17.55 -5.07
C SER A 27 -13.02 -16.65 -6.29
N VAL A 28 -13.80 -15.58 -6.39
CA VAL A 28 -13.71 -14.62 -7.51
C VAL A 28 -12.42 -13.80 -7.46
N ILE A 29 -12.00 -13.36 -6.27
CA ILE A 29 -10.78 -12.55 -6.12
C ILE A 29 -9.52 -13.39 -6.34
N LEU A 30 -9.50 -14.61 -5.83
CA LEU A 30 -8.34 -15.50 -5.91
C LEU A 30 -8.27 -16.28 -7.22
N ASP A 31 -9.35 -16.29 -8.00
CA ASP A 31 -9.52 -17.11 -9.21
C ASP A 31 -9.27 -18.61 -8.92
N VAL A 32 -9.77 -19.08 -7.77
CA VAL A 32 -9.69 -20.49 -7.34
C VAL A 32 -10.97 -20.92 -6.66
N GLU A 33 -11.23 -22.22 -6.63
CA GLU A 33 -12.36 -22.78 -5.88
C GLU A 33 -12.07 -22.74 -4.37
N VAL A 34 -12.88 -22.01 -3.60
CA VAL A 34 -12.84 -22.00 -2.14
C VAL A 34 -13.90 -22.99 -1.64
N GLU A 35 -13.47 -24.15 -1.17
CA GLU A 35 -14.37 -25.23 -0.73
C GLU A 35 -14.93 -24.96 0.65
N GLU A 36 -14.10 -24.47 1.55
CA GLU A 36 -14.46 -24.16 2.94
C GLU A 36 -13.91 -22.80 3.35
N VAL A 37 -14.65 -22.09 4.18
CA VAL A 37 -14.20 -20.82 4.77
C VAL A 37 -14.73 -20.73 6.21
N SER A 38 -13.89 -20.29 7.12
CA SER A 38 -14.26 -19.89 8.47
C SER A 38 -13.71 -18.50 8.77
N LEU A 39 -14.54 -17.64 9.30
CA LEU A 39 -14.12 -16.33 9.78
C LEU A 39 -13.40 -16.50 11.11
N GLU A 40 -12.14 -16.11 11.17
CA GLU A 40 -11.36 -16.08 12.40
C GLU A 40 -11.57 -14.72 13.09
N ASN A 41 -12.32 -14.72 14.20
CA ASN A 41 -12.55 -13.50 14.97
C ASN A 41 -11.24 -13.03 15.60
N GLN A 42 -10.62 -12.00 15.05
CA GLN A 42 -9.52 -11.30 15.69
C GLN A 42 -9.76 -9.80 15.63
N GLU A 43 -10.43 -9.28 16.63
CA GLU A 43 -10.29 -7.88 16.98
C GLU A 43 -8.95 -7.70 17.69
N THR A 44 -7.89 -7.52 16.93
CA THR A 44 -6.59 -7.19 17.53
C THR A 44 -6.56 -5.69 17.77
N VAL A 45 -6.81 -5.26 18.99
CA VAL A 45 -6.53 -3.89 19.43
C VAL A 45 -5.02 -3.78 19.53
N LEU A 46 -4.37 -3.23 18.51
CA LEU A 46 -2.97 -2.83 18.62
C LEU A 46 -2.91 -1.59 19.51
N PRO A 47 -2.17 -1.62 20.63
CA PRO A 47 -1.96 -0.44 21.44
C PRO A 47 -1.07 0.55 20.67
N SER A 48 -1.67 1.48 19.98
CA SER A 48 -1.00 2.66 19.47
C SER A 48 -1.11 3.73 20.53
N GLU A 49 0.01 4.26 21.02
CA GLU A 49 0.07 5.27 22.08
C GLU A 49 -0.65 6.58 21.73
N THR A 50 -1.07 6.78 20.50
CA THR A 50 -1.64 8.03 20.02
C THR A 50 -3.06 7.96 19.46
N ARG A 51 -3.59 6.80 19.05
CA ARG A 51 -4.96 6.72 18.48
C ARG A 51 -5.55 5.31 18.65
N ARG A 52 -6.69 5.23 19.35
CA ARG A 52 -7.57 4.04 19.34
C ARG A 52 -8.40 4.06 18.06
N LEU A 53 -7.81 3.64 16.94
CA LEU A 53 -8.52 3.41 15.70
C LEU A 53 -8.84 1.93 15.61
N THR A 54 -10.11 1.60 15.66
CA THR A 54 -10.59 0.24 15.34
C THR A 54 -10.50 0.10 13.83
N LEU A 55 -9.58 -0.70 13.38
CA LEU A 55 -9.35 -0.96 11.97
C LEU A 55 -10.01 -2.25 11.57
N PHE A 56 -10.77 -2.20 10.50
CA PHE A 56 -11.49 -3.36 10.03
C PHE A 56 -10.54 -4.31 9.29
N ARG A 57 -10.40 -5.50 9.85
CA ARG A 57 -9.63 -6.60 9.32
C ARG A 57 -10.48 -7.86 9.39
N LEU A 58 -10.49 -8.65 8.34
CA LEU A 58 -11.08 -9.97 8.32
C LEU A 58 -10.03 -11.00 8.00
N ASP A 59 -9.84 -11.91 8.92
CA ASP A 59 -9.01 -13.08 8.73
C ASP A 59 -9.90 -14.30 8.48
N PHE A 60 -9.62 -15.01 7.41
CA PHE A 60 -10.32 -16.23 7.05
C PHE A 60 -9.33 -17.39 7.03
N LYS A 61 -9.71 -18.49 7.66
CA LYS A 61 -9.12 -19.78 7.37
C LYS A 61 -9.94 -20.40 6.24
N ALA A 62 -9.30 -20.71 5.13
CA ALA A 62 -9.98 -21.26 3.96
C ALA A 62 -9.28 -22.52 3.44
N VAL A 63 -10.06 -23.44 2.90
CA VAL A 63 -9.56 -24.55 2.09
C VAL A 63 -9.77 -24.20 0.63
N ILE A 64 -8.69 -24.01 -0.09
CA ILE A 64 -8.67 -23.73 -1.53
C ILE A 64 -8.26 -24.98 -2.30
N LYS A 65 -8.80 -25.11 -3.52
CA LYS A 65 -8.43 -26.16 -4.46
C LYS A 65 -7.45 -25.61 -5.49
N GLU A 66 -6.25 -26.16 -5.53
CA GLU A 66 -5.23 -25.79 -6.49
C GLU A 66 -5.51 -26.35 -7.89
N ALA A 67 -4.83 -25.84 -8.92
CA ALA A 67 -5.01 -26.25 -10.31
C ALA A 67 -4.73 -27.75 -10.55
N ASP A 68 -3.88 -28.38 -9.72
CA ASP A 68 -3.59 -29.80 -9.76
C ASP A 68 -4.63 -30.68 -9.03
N GLY A 69 -5.70 -30.05 -8.50
CA GLY A 69 -6.76 -30.71 -7.74
C GLY A 69 -6.43 -30.95 -6.26
N SER A 70 -5.21 -30.61 -5.82
CA SER A 70 -4.84 -30.71 -4.40
C SER A 70 -5.55 -29.65 -3.57
N ARG A 71 -5.78 -29.96 -2.27
CA ARG A 71 -6.38 -29.06 -1.31
C ARG A 71 -5.29 -28.42 -0.46
N LYS A 72 -5.42 -27.12 -0.22
CA LYS A 72 -4.49 -26.36 0.61
C LYS A 72 -5.26 -25.48 1.58
N THR A 73 -4.94 -25.63 2.87
CA THR A 73 -5.46 -24.71 3.88
C THR A 73 -4.59 -23.46 3.92
N VAL A 74 -5.22 -22.30 3.84
CA VAL A 74 -4.55 -20.99 3.83
C VAL A 74 -5.21 -20.04 4.80
N LEU A 75 -4.44 -19.08 5.31
CA LEU A 75 -4.96 -17.92 6.01
C LEU A 75 -5.10 -16.78 4.99
N ILE A 76 -6.30 -16.24 4.87
CA ILE A 76 -6.59 -15.12 3.98
C ILE A 76 -6.82 -13.89 4.84
N GLU A 77 -5.96 -12.90 4.68
CA GLU A 77 -6.09 -11.60 5.30
C GLU A 77 -6.73 -10.64 4.28
N LEU A 78 -7.95 -10.21 4.58
CA LEU A 78 -8.70 -9.30 3.73
C LEU A 78 -8.77 -7.93 4.39
N GLN A 79 -8.21 -6.95 3.71
CA GLN A 79 -8.16 -5.58 4.17
C GLN A 79 -8.75 -4.65 3.11
N LYS A 80 -9.46 -3.66 3.56
CA LYS A 80 -9.93 -2.58 2.71
C LYS A 80 -9.46 -1.25 3.27
N SER A 81 -9.30 -0.29 2.40
CA SER A 81 -8.93 1.06 2.77
C SER A 81 -9.56 2.08 1.86
N LYS A 82 -9.97 3.20 2.45
CA LYS A 82 -10.40 4.38 1.72
C LYS A 82 -9.24 5.36 1.47
N PHE A 83 -8.11 5.22 2.17
CA PHE A 83 -7.04 6.23 2.26
C PHE A 83 -5.64 5.69 1.95
N PRO A 84 -4.75 6.51 1.33
CA PRO A 84 -3.38 6.09 0.94
C PRO A 84 -2.42 5.81 2.10
N THR A 85 -2.71 6.28 3.32
CA THR A 85 -1.81 6.17 4.49
C THR A 85 -1.79 4.80 5.14
N ASP A 86 -2.59 3.88 4.65
CA ASP A 86 -2.84 2.59 5.29
C ASP A 86 -1.72 1.54 5.13
N ILE A 87 -0.68 1.80 4.34
CA ILE A 87 0.37 0.80 4.11
C ILE A 87 1.07 0.36 5.40
N GLN A 88 1.29 1.28 6.35
CA GLN A 88 1.88 0.91 7.64
C GLN A 88 0.96 0.02 8.46
N ARG A 89 -0.35 0.26 8.37
CA ARG A 89 -1.38 -0.58 8.98
C ARG A 89 -1.35 -1.98 8.41
N PHE A 90 -1.37 -2.10 7.08
CA PHE A 90 -1.29 -3.39 6.40
C PHE A 90 -0.07 -4.18 6.82
N ARG A 91 1.10 -3.52 6.92
CA ARG A 91 2.33 -4.16 7.41
C ARG A 91 2.25 -4.62 8.86
N ASN A 92 1.64 -3.83 9.74
CA ASN A 92 1.48 -4.18 11.15
C ASN A 92 0.61 -5.43 11.32
N TYR A 93 -0.47 -5.53 10.55
CA TYR A 93 -1.35 -6.70 10.59
C TYR A 93 -0.71 -7.94 10.01
N LEU A 94 -0.07 -7.80 8.85
CA LEU A 94 0.67 -8.89 8.26
C LEU A 94 1.75 -9.43 9.24
N GLY A 95 2.46 -8.52 9.91
CA GLY A 95 3.40 -8.88 10.98
C GLY A 95 2.74 -9.64 12.14
N ALA A 96 1.56 -9.20 12.57
CA ALA A 96 0.80 -9.88 13.62
C ALA A 96 0.39 -11.30 13.19
N ASN A 97 -0.01 -11.49 11.92
CA ASN A 97 -0.35 -12.81 11.39
C ASN A 97 0.85 -13.75 11.31
N TYR A 98 2.03 -13.24 10.94
CA TYR A 98 3.25 -14.03 10.99
C TYR A 98 3.66 -14.44 12.40
N MET A 99 3.31 -13.63 13.40
CA MET A 99 3.58 -13.94 14.82
C MET A 99 2.48 -14.77 15.48
N ALA A 100 1.30 -14.88 14.86
CA ALA A 100 0.18 -15.60 15.45
C ALA A 100 0.50 -17.11 15.54
N LYS A 101 0.38 -17.66 16.73
CA LYS A 101 0.44 -19.11 16.92
C LYS A 101 -0.88 -19.73 16.45
N PRO A 102 -0.85 -20.88 15.76
CA PRO A 102 -2.07 -21.63 15.48
C PRO A 102 -2.81 -21.90 16.79
N LYS A 103 -4.10 -21.62 16.83
CA LYS A 103 -4.93 -22.05 17.96
C LYS A 103 -4.86 -23.57 18.04
N GLU A 104 -4.68 -24.13 19.24
CA GLU A 104 -4.58 -25.56 19.47
C GLU A 104 -5.71 -26.30 18.77
N LYS A 105 -5.34 -27.33 18.01
CA LYS A 105 -6.28 -28.18 17.29
C LYS A 105 -7.24 -28.86 18.27
N ASN A 106 -8.51 -28.88 17.94
CA ASN A 106 -9.41 -29.91 18.47
C ASN A 106 -8.84 -31.30 18.11
N LEU A 107 -8.60 -32.11 19.12
CA LEU A 107 -7.86 -33.38 19.17
C LEU A 107 -8.43 -34.54 18.33
N VAL A 108 -9.07 -34.32 17.20
CA VAL A 108 -9.77 -35.39 16.45
C VAL A 108 -9.23 -35.61 15.03
N GLU A 109 -8.25 -34.83 14.56
CA GLU A 109 -7.62 -35.08 13.24
C GLU A 109 -6.20 -35.61 13.39
N GLU A 110 -5.89 -36.63 12.58
CA GLU A 110 -4.70 -37.50 12.59
C GLU A 110 -3.36 -36.76 12.82
N PRO A 111 -2.34 -37.44 13.36
CA PRO A 111 -1.04 -36.83 13.66
C PRO A 111 -0.29 -36.53 12.36
N SER A 112 -0.63 -35.40 11.75
CA SER A 112 0.15 -34.83 10.66
C SER A 112 1.34 -34.07 11.26
N ASN A 113 2.54 -34.58 11.01
CA ASN A 113 3.87 -34.02 11.24
C ASN A 113 3.96 -32.78 12.16
N GLU A 114 4.73 -32.90 13.24
CA GLU A 114 5.02 -31.87 14.27
C GLU A 114 5.46 -30.49 13.75
N TYR A 115 5.54 -30.28 12.44
CA TYR A 115 6.02 -29.05 11.79
C TYR A 115 4.92 -28.12 11.27
N GLN A 116 3.62 -28.45 11.39
CA GLN A 116 2.54 -27.55 10.95
C GLN A 116 2.23 -26.50 12.02
N THR A 117 3.15 -25.57 12.23
CA THR A 117 2.99 -24.48 13.19
C THR A 117 2.41 -23.20 12.59
N ALA A 118 2.17 -23.15 11.28
CA ALA A 118 1.65 -21.96 10.57
C ALA A 118 0.84 -22.37 9.33
N TYR A 119 0.05 -21.45 8.80
CA TYR A 119 -0.61 -21.57 7.50
C TYR A 119 0.04 -20.64 6.50
N PRO A 120 0.11 -20.99 5.18
CA PRO A 120 0.45 -20.04 4.15
C PRO A 120 -0.50 -18.85 4.15
N ILE A 121 0.03 -17.65 3.96
CA ILE A 121 -0.74 -16.41 4.01
C ILE A 121 -1.02 -15.91 2.61
N ILE A 122 -2.27 -15.52 2.34
CA ILE A 122 -2.71 -14.76 1.18
C ILE A 122 -3.27 -13.45 1.69
N THR A 123 -2.81 -12.33 1.14
CA THR A 123 -3.33 -11.00 1.48
C THR A 123 -4.17 -10.46 0.32
N ILE A 124 -5.31 -9.85 0.64
CA ILE A 124 -6.19 -9.18 -0.32
C ILE A 124 -6.38 -7.74 0.16
N TYR A 125 -6.01 -6.79 -0.70
CA TYR A 125 -6.16 -5.36 -0.45
C TYR A 125 -7.20 -4.77 -1.40
N ILE A 126 -8.33 -4.32 -0.86
CA ILE A 126 -9.38 -3.63 -1.63
C ILE A 126 -9.26 -2.13 -1.35
N LEU A 127 -8.76 -1.39 -2.34
CA LEU A 127 -8.46 0.03 -2.22
C LEU A 127 -9.57 0.87 -2.83
N GLY A 128 -10.16 1.76 -2.04
CA GLY A 128 -11.15 2.76 -2.48
C GLY A 128 -10.54 3.94 -3.24
N TYR A 129 -9.22 3.96 -3.43
CA TYR A 129 -8.43 4.99 -4.10
C TYR A 129 -7.49 4.37 -5.14
N PRO A 130 -7.06 5.12 -6.16
CA PRO A 130 -6.06 4.66 -7.11
C PRO A 130 -4.65 4.87 -6.54
N LEU A 131 -3.73 3.96 -6.88
CA LEU A 131 -2.29 4.13 -6.69
C LEU A 131 -1.72 4.81 -7.96
N ASP A 132 -0.93 5.88 -7.78
CA ASP A 132 -0.41 6.67 -8.90
C ASP A 132 0.60 5.89 -9.75
N ASP A 133 1.37 5.02 -9.10
CA ASP A 133 2.41 4.18 -9.71
C ASP A 133 1.92 2.84 -10.25
N LEU A 134 0.62 2.49 -10.03
CA LEU A 134 0.03 1.21 -10.42
C LEU A 134 -1.24 1.42 -11.27
N PRO A 135 -1.15 1.50 -12.62
CA PRO A 135 -2.27 1.87 -13.49
C PRO A 135 -3.27 0.74 -13.78
N TYR A 136 -3.26 -0.36 -13.04
CA TYR A 136 -4.11 -1.52 -13.25
C TYR A 136 -5.21 -1.62 -12.20
N MET A 137 -6.41 -2.09 -12.58
CA MET A 137 -7.54 -2.29 -11.66
C MET A 137 -7.22 -3.35 -10.60
N ALA A 138 -6.64 -4.46 -11.02
CA ALA A 138 -6.27 -5.55 -10.13
C ALA A 138 -4.92 -6.15 -10.54
N VAL A 139 -4.10 -6.47 -9.56
CA VAL A 139 -2.82 -7.14 -9.75
C VAL A 139 -2.63 -8.21 -8.69
N THR A 140 -1.98 -9.29 -9.09
CA THR A 140 -1.51 -10.34 -8.19
C THR A 140 0.00 -10.28 -8.09
N VAL A 141 0.52 -10.18 -6.87
CA VAL A 141 1.95 -10.20 -6.59
C VAL A 141 2.32 -11.62 -6.18
N ASN A 142 2.98 -12.32 -7.10
CA ASN A 142 3.53 -13.65 -6.90
C ASN A 142 5.04 -13.58 -6.69
N ARG A 143 5.59 -14.64 -6.12
CA ARG A 143 7.04 -14.81 -5.97
C ARG A 143 7.59 -15.75 -7.01
N ASP A 144 8.78 -15.45 -7.50
CA ASP A 144 9.58 -16.36 -8.28
C ASP A 144 10.67 -16.99 -7.40
N ILE A 145 10.87 -18.29 -7.55
CA ILE A 145 11.98 -19.00 -6.91
C ILE A 145 13.10 -19.10 -7.93
N ILE A 146 14.26 -18.53 -7.59
CA ILE A 146 15.41 -18.48 -8.49
C ILE A 146 16.57 -19.22 -7.83
N ASN A 147 17.19 -20.15 -8.56
CA ASN A 147 18.43 -20.77 -8.13
C ASN A 147 19.54 -19.70 -8.10
N SER A 148 20.07 -19.43 -6.91
CA SER A 148 21.07 -18.35 -6.73
C SER A 148 22.40 -18.62 -7.44
N VAL A 149 22.67 -19.87 -7.81
CA VAL A 149 23.91 -20.28 -8.51
C VAL A 149 23.71 -20.20 -10.02
N SER A 150 22.71 -20.93 -10.58
CA SER A 150 22.46 -20.96 -12.03
C SER A 150 21.71 -19.73 -12.56
N LYS A 151 21.08 -18.94 -11.68
CA LYS A 151 20.22 -17.79 -12.00
C LYS A 151 18.94 -18.16 -12.77
N GLU A 152 18.60 -19.43 -12.81
CA GLU A 152 17.41 -19.94 -13.48
C GLU A 152 16.21 -19.93 -12.55
N LYS A 153 15.02 -19.66 -13.11
CA LYS A 153 13.75 -19.82 -12.41
C LYS A 153 13.47 -21.31 -12.24
N ILE A 154 13.16 -21.70 -11.00
CA ILE A 154 12.82 -23.08 -10.67
C ILE A 154 11.38 -23.16 -10.17
N THR A 155 10.70 -24.25 -10.57
CA THR A 155 9.35 -24.57 -10.08
C THR A 155 9.48 -25.70 -9.06
N VAL A 156 9.29 -25.36 -7.80
CA VAL A 156 9.38 -26.31 -6.69
C VAL A 156 8.31 -25.99 -5.66
N LYS A 157 7.65 -27.01 -5.11
CA LYS A 157 6.79 -26.88 -3.93
C LYS A 157 7.69 -27.02 -2.70
N SER A 158 7.74 -25.99 -1.86
CA SER A 158 8.53 -25.97 -0.63
C SER A 158 7.71 -25.48 0.52
N PHE A 159 7.51 -26.35 1.51
CA PHE A 159 6.82 -25.97 2.76
C PHE A 159 7.46 -24.74 3.39
N PHE A 160 8.78 -24.69 3.49
CA PHE A 160 9.51 -23.56 4.06
C PHE A 160 9.21 -22.23 3.34
N ILE A 161 9.29 -22.23 2.00
CA ILE A 161 9.04 -21.04 1.19
C ILE A 161 7.57 -20.61 1.30
N ASP A 162 6.63 -21.55 1.27
CA ASP A 162 5.20 -21.27 1.33
C ASP A 162 4.78 -20.63 2.65
N HIS A 163 5.47 -20.95 3.74
CA HIS A 163 5.17 -20.41 5.07
C HIS A 163 6.01 -19.18 5.43
N LEU A 164 7.13 -18.95 4.72
CA LEU A 164 7.99 -17.78 4.94
C LEU A 164 7.53 -16.54 4.19
N THR A 165 6.81 -16.72 3.08
CA THR A 165 6.38 -15.62 2.20
C THR A 165 4.87 -15.66 2.00
N HIS A 166 4.29 -14.59 1.46
CA HIS A 166 2.86 -14.51 1.15
C HIS A 166 2.62 -14.10 -0.30
N GLN A 167 1.42 -14.37 -0.78
CA GLN A 167 0.88 -13.88 -2.04
C GLN A 167 -0.04 -12.70 -1.75
N SER A 168 -0.04 -11.69 -2.62
CA SER A 168 -0.89 -10.51 -2.44
C SER A 168 -1.76 -10.25 -3.66
N HIS A 169 -3.02 -9.91 -3.42
CA HIS A 169 -3.95 -9.40 -4.42
C HIS A 169 -4.29 -7.96 -4.09
N ILE A 170 -4.07 -7.04 -5.03
CA ILE A 170 -4.32 -5.61 -4.87
C ILE A 170 -5.39 -5.22 -5.86
N ILE A 171 -6.50 -4.66 -5.37
CA ILE A 171 -7.68 -4.30 -6.15
C ILE A 171 -7.95 -2.80 -5.95
N GLN A 172 -8.02 -2.04 -7.03
CA GLN A 172 -8.26 -0.60 -7.04
C GLN A 172 -9.65 -0.32 -7.62
N ILE A 173 -10.64 -0.10 -6.76
CA ILE A 173 -12.05 0.02 -7.15
C ILE A 173 -12.29 1.17 -8.13
N ARG A 174 -11.60 2.31 -7.94
CA ARG A 174 -11.75 3.47 -8.82
C ARG A 174 -11.21 3.28 -10.25
N ARG A 175 -10.53 2.16 -10.50
CA ARG A 175 -10.05 1.77 -11.84
C ARG A 175 -10.94 0.71 -12.50
N LEU A 176 -12.12 0.43 -11.94
CA LEU A 176 -13.09 -0.47 -12.55
C LEU A 176 -13.49 0.06 -13.94
N PRO A 177 -13.33 -0.75 -15.01
CA PRO A 177 -13.68 -0.31 -16.35
C PRO A 177 -15.20 -0.27 -16.55
N GLU A 178 -15.68 0.60 -17.44
CA GLU A 178 -17.11 0.65 -17.81
C GLU A 178 -17.53 -0.65 -18.52
N GLN A 179 -16.68 -1.17 -19.40
CA GLN A 179 -16.92 -2.45 -20.09
C GLN A 179 -16.24 -3.58 -19.30
N ARG A 180 -17.05 -4.37 -18.65
CA ARG A 180 -16.62 -5.53 -17.85
C ARG A 180 -16.46 -6.76 -18.72
N ARG A 181 -15.40 -7.52 -18.52
CA ARG A 181 -15.05 -8.71 -19.31
C ARG A 181 -14.80 -9.94 -18.46
N THR A 182 -14.55 -9.76 -17.16
CA THR A 182 -14.17 -10.82 -16.23
C THR A 182 -15.17 -10.94 -15.10
N GLN A 183 -15.18 -12.09 -14.44
CA GLN A 183 -16.01 -12.32 -13.28
C GLN A 183 -15.62 -11.39 -12.11
N LEU A 184 -14.32 -11.09 -11.95
CA LEU A 184 -13.84 -10.13 -10.97
C LEU A 184 -14.41 -8.73 -11.24
N GLU A 185 -14.35 -8.24 -12.48
CA GLU A 185 -14.92 -6.94 -12.85
C GLU A 185 -16.44 -6.89 -12.62
N ASN A 186 -17.13 -7.96 -12.91
CA ASN A 186 -18.58 -8.10 -12.64
C ASN A 186 -18.87 -8.09 -11.14
N PHE A 187 -18.07 -8.76 -10.32
CA PHE A 187 -18.22 -8.72 -8.87
C PHE A 187 -17.99 -7.31 -8.31
N LEU A 188 -16.95 -6.63 -8.78
CA LEU A 188 -16.54 -5.31 -8.27
C LEU A 188 -17.55 -4.20 -8.59
N VAL A 189 -18.55 -4.45 -9.43
CA VAL A 189 -19.70 -3.55 -9.64
C VAL A 189 -20.42 -3.21 -8.33
N LEU A 190 -20.49 -4.17 -7.40
CA LEU A 190 -21.09 -3.96 -6.08
C LEU A 190 -20.34 -2.91 -5.25
N PHE A 191 -19.10 -2.60 -5.62
CA PHE A 191 -18.23 -1.61 -4.97
C PHE A 191 -18.08 -0.32 -5.78
N ASN A 192 -18.80 -0.15 -6.90
CA ASN A 192 -18.57 0.96 -7.81
C ASN A 192 -18.91 2.31 -7.18
N GLN A 193 -17.86 3.05 -6.83
CA GLN A 193 -17.96 4.35 -6.16
C GLN A 193 -18.50 5.47 -7.05
N ALA A 194 -18.55 5.28 -8.38
CA ALA A 194 -19.19 6.24 -9.27
C ALA A 194 -20.72 6.28 -9.10
N TRP A 195 -21.29 5.27 -8.45
CA TRP A 195 -22.72 5.18 -8.17
C TRP A 195 -23.07 5.40 -6.69
N CYS A 196 -22.13 5.95 -5.92
CA CYS A 196 -22.41 6.40 -4.56
C CYS A 196 -23.42 7.52 -4.56
N THR A 197 -24.35 7.48 -3.63
CA THR A 197 -25.28 8.58 -3.34
C THR A 197 -24.59 9.65 -2.49
N GLU A 198 -25.30 10.76 -2.23
CA GLU A 198 -24.77 11.84 -1.37
C GLU A 198 -24.47 11.36 0.07
N GLU A 199 -25.17 10.32 0.52
CA GLU A 199 -24.94 9.73 1.84
C GLU A 199 -23.64 8.92 1.94
N GLY A 200 -22.93 8.68 0.82
CA GLY A 200 -21.65 7.96 0.77
C GLY A 200 -21.75 6.46 1.07
N TYR A 201 -22.47 6.07 2.10
CA TYR A 201 -22.66 4.67 2.52
C TYR A 201 -23.70 3.89 1.70
N ILE A 202 -24.34 4.52 0.70
CA ILE A 202 -25.31 3.91 -0.21
C ILE A 202 -24.76 3.95 -1.65
N ILE A 203 -24.85 2.82 -2.35
CA ILE A 203 -24.60 2.73 -3.80
C ILE A 203 -25.95 2.48 -4.50
N ASP A 204 -26.25 3.29 -5.52
CA ASP A 204 -27.41 3.06 -6.41
C ASP A 204 -26.94 2.30 -7.66
N LEU A 205 -26.97 0.97 -7.57
CA LEU A 205 -26.54 0.07 -8.63
C LEU A 205 -27.37 0.27 -9.89
N GLN A 206 -26.73 0.63 -11.00
CA GLN A 206 -27.35 0.86 -12.30
C GLN A 206 -27.48 -0.44 -13.10
N ASP A 207 -26.50 -1.32 -12.96
CA ASP A 207 -26.44 -2.60 -13.66
C ASP A 207 -25.89 -3.66 -12.70
N ILE A 208 -26.59 -4.82 -12.62
CA ILE A 208 -26.26 -5.90 -11.70
C ILE A 208 -26.12 -7.18 -12.51
N PRO A 209 -24.92 -7.75 -12.61
CA PRO A 209 -24.74 -9.05 -13.20
C PRO A 209 -25.59 -10.11 -12.49
N GLU A 210 -26.27 -10.97 -13.26
CA GLU A 210 -27.19 -11.97 -12.72
C GLU A 210 -26.55 -12.84 -11.64
N GLU A 211 -25.31 -13.23 -11.86
CA GLU A 211 -24.53 -14.07 -10.93
C GLU A 211 -24.30 -13.46 -9.55
N PHE A 212 -24.41 -12.12 -9.40
CA PHE A 212 -24.25 -11.37 -8.14
C PHE A 212 -25.55 -10.76 -7.63
N SER A 213 -26.69 -11.02 -8.28
CA SER A 213 -27.98 -10.48 -7.90
C SER A 213 -28.39 -10.85 -6.46
N ASP A 214 -28.15 -12.09 -6.04
CA ASP A 214 -28.43 -12.53 -4.66
C ASP A 214 -27.62 -11.73 -3.63
N MET A 215 -26.36 -11.47 -3.93
CA MET A 215 -25.47 -10.69 -3.07
C MET A 215 -25.90 -9.22 -3.00
N ALA A 216 -26.33 -8.64 -4.13
CA ALA A 216 -26.88 -7.29 -4.17
C ALA A 216 -28.18 -7.19 -3.33
N LYS A 217 -29.09 -8.16 -3.46
CA LYS A 217 -30.31 -8.23 -2.61
C LYS A 217 -29.97 -8.36 -1.14
N TYR A 218 -28.95 -9.15 -0.79
CA TYR A 218 -28.49 -9.29 0.59
C TYR A 218 -27.98 -7.95 1.16
N LEU A 219 -27.19 -7.21 0.39
CA LEU A 219 -26.69 -5.88 0.76
C LEU A 219 -27.79 -4.80 0.77
N GLN A 220 -28.95 -5.05 0.18
CA GLN A 220 -30.11 -4.16 0.27
C GLN A 220 -30.80 -4.28 1.64
N GLY A 221 -30.81 -5.49 2.24
CA GLY A 221 -31.53 -5.77 3.48
C GLY A 221 -31.25 -4.76 4.60
N PRO A 222 -30.01 -4.46 4.96
CA PRO A 222 -29.68 -3.54 6.03
C PRO A 222 -30.14 -2.10 5.86
N LEU A 223 -30.50 -1.67 4.64
CA LEU A 223 -31.08 -0.34 4.41
C LEU A 223 -32.44 -0.15 5.10
N MET A 224 -33.13 -1.23 5.39
CA MET A 224 -34.42 -1.21 6.11
C MET A 224 -34.24 -1.22 7.64
N ASP A 225 -33.04 -1.47 8.12
CA ASP A 225 -32.69 -1.46 9.55
C ASP A 225 -32.14 -0.09 9.95
N GLU A 226 -32.92 0.63 10.77
CA GLU A 226 -32.56 1.97 11.23
C GLU A 226 -31.30 1.97 12.12
N GLU A 227 -31.12 0.95 12.96
CA GLU A 227 -29.93 0.84 13.79
C GLU A 227 -28.68 0.58 12.95
N PHE A 228 -28.81 -0.26 11.91
CA PHE A 228 -27.69 -0.52 11.00
C PHE A 228 -27.31 0.74 10.22
N ARG A 229 -28.30 1.49 9.71
CA ARG A 229 -28.04 2.77 9.03
C ARG A 229 -27.34 3.78 9.93
N ARG A 230 -27.77 3.94 11.17
CA ARG A 230 -27.07 4.83 12.15
C ARG A 230 -25.62 4.42 12.36
N LYS A 231 -25.30 3.12 12.34
CA LYS A 231 -23.91 2.65 12.43
C LYS A 231 -23.09 3.02 11.20
N LEU A 232 -23.67 3.01 10.01
CA LEU A 232 -23.01 3.46 8.79
C LEU A 232 -22.81 4.97 8.75
N GLU A 233 -23.81 5.74 9.20
CA GLU A 233 -23.73 7.19 9.34
C GLU A 233 -22.60 7.60 10.31
N ALA A 234 -22.51 6.92 11.45
CA ALA A 234 -21.44 7.17 12.42
C ALA A 234 -20.04 6.79 11.85
N GLU A 235 -19.96 5.75 11.03
CA GLU A 235 -18.72 5.39 10.32
C GLU A 235 -18.32 6.49 9.32
N GLU A 236 -19.29 7.04 8.57
CA GLU A 236 -19.08 8.12 7.61
C GLU A 236 -18.61 9.41 8.29
N GLU A 237 -19.24 9.78 9.41
CA GLU A 237 -18.81 10.97 10.20
C GLU A 237 -17.36 10.82 10.67
N ILE A 238 -16.99 9.64 11.15
CA ILE A 238 -15.62 9.34 11.57
C ILE A 238 -14.67 9.43 10.38
N ASP A 239 -15.01 8.82 9.26
CA ASP A 239 -14.21 8.86 8.04
C ASP A 239 -14.00 10.31 7.56
N THR A 240 -15.05 11.13 7.56
CA THR A 240 -14.97 12.56 7.18
C THR A 240 -13.99 13.33 8.07
N ILE A 241 -14.03 13.10 9.38
CA ILE A 241 -13.09 13.73 10.33
C ILE A 241 -11.65 13.30 10.03
N PHE A 242 -11.45 12.04 9.66
CA PHE A 242 -10.12 11.54 9.30
C PHE A 242 -9.62 12.13 8.00
N ASP A 243 -10.47 12.22 6.97
CA ASP A 243 -10.14 12.85 5.70
C ASP A 243 -9.66 14.28 5.88
N GLU A 244 -10.36 15.06 6.70
CA GLU A 244 -9.94 16.43 6.99
C GLU A 244 -8.59 16.50 7.72
N GLN A 245 -8.36 15.60 8.68
CA GLN A 245 -7.10 15.56 9.42
C GLN A 245 -5.94 15.12 8.51
N GLU A 246 -6.17 14.13 7.66
CA GLU A 246 -5.19 13.66 6.69
C GLU A 246 -4.85 14.74 5.67
N ALA A 247 -5.84 15.40 5.10
CA ALA A 247 -5.64 16.52 4.17
C ALA A 247 -4.80 17.63 4.80
N ARG A 248 -5.05 17.95 6.09
CA ARG A 248 -4.23 18.92 6.87
C ARG A 248 -2.80 18.42 7.08
N PHE A 249 -2.62 17.11 7.33
CA PHE A 249 -1.31 16.51 7.53
C PHE A 249 -0.50 16.47 6.25
N LEU A 250 -1.10 16.01 5.14
CA LEU A 250 -0.47 16.01 3.81
C LEU A 250 -0.06 17.42 3.37
N LYS A 251 -0.92 18.42 3.63
CA LYS A 251 -0.57 19.82 3.35
C LYS A 251 0.66 20.27 4.14
N LYS A 252 0.76 19.91 5.42
CA LYS A 252 1.94 20.24 6.25
C LYS A 252 3.22 19.55 5.74
N ILE A 253 3.12 18.29 5.29
CA ILE A 253 4.26 17.57 4.68
C ILE A 253 4.70 18.28 3.41
N ALA A 254 3.77 18.56 2.49
CA ALA A 254 4.08 19.25 1.24
C ALA A 254 4.72 20.63 1.47
N GLU A 255 4.23 21.40 2.44
CA GLU A 255 4.82 22.67 2.84
C GLU A 255 6.24 22.51 3.41
N SER A 256 6.46 21.46 4.22
CA SER A 256 7.77 21.14 4.80
C SER A 256 8.77 20.73 3.72
N GLU A 257 8.38 19.88 2.80
CA GLU A 257 9.21 19.47 1.65
C GLU A 257 9.55 20.64 0.74
N LYS A 258 8.58 21.52 0.45
CA LYS A 258 8.81 22.73 -0.32
C LYS A 258 9.83 23.64 0.36
N ARG A 259 9.72 23.86 1.67
CA ARG A 259 10.69 24.65 2.44
C ARG A 259 12.09 24.03 2.41
N LYS A 260 12.17 22.69 2.51
CA LYS A 260 13.45 21.97 2.42
C LYS A 260 14.10 22.15 1.06
N GLN A 261 13.32 21.97 -0.04
CA GLN A 261 13.82 22.19 -1.40
C GLN A 261 14.26 23.64 -1.64
N GLU A 262 13.51 24.62 -1.12
CA GLU A 262 13.90 26.04 -1.22
C GLU A 262 15.19 26.34 -0.43
N ALA A 263 15.36 25.74 0.75
CA ALA A 263 16.59 25.87 1.53
C ALA A 263 17.80 25.24 0.82
N GLU A 264 17.64 24.04 0.25
CA GLU A 264 18.68 23.37 -0.53
C GLU A 264 19.07 24.18 -1.78
N LYS A 265 18.11 24.75 -2.48
CA LYS A 265 18.37 25.63 -3.63
C LYS A 265 19.13 26.90 -3.22
N ARG A 266 18.79 27.53 -2.08
CA ARG A 266 19.50 28.70 -1.56
C ARG A 266 20.95 28.35 -1.20
N GLU A 267 21.14 27.23 -0.52
CA GLU A 267 22.49 26.77 -0.16
C GLU A 267 23.35 26.48 -1.40
N GLN A 268 22.79 25.85 -2.42
CA GLN A 268 23.49 25.63 -3.69
C GLN A 268 23.85 26.94 -4.38
N LEU A 269 22.94 27.92 -4.40
CA LEU A 269 23.18 29.24 -4.99
C LEU A 269 24.26 29.99 -4.25
N GLU A 270 24.26 29.97 -2.92
CA GLU A 270 25.32 30.58 -2.10
C GLU A 270 26.72 29.93 -2.35
N LYS A 271 26.74 28.58 -2.44
CA LYS A 271 27.97 27.86 -2.78
C LYS A 271 28.51 28.27 -4.14
N PHE A 272 27.61 28.34 -5.13
CA PHE A 272 27.97 28.77 -6.48
C PHE A 272 28.52 30.21 -6.49
N GLN A 273 27.85 31.16 -5.83
CA GLN A 273 28.28 32.54 -5.74
C GLN A 273 29.66 32.68 -5.05
N LYS A 274 29.89 31.98 -3.94
CA LYS A 274 31.18 31.96 -3.24
C LYS A 274 32.30 31.39 -4.12
N GLU A 275 32.01 30.38 -4.90
CA GLU A 275 33.00 29.80 -5.81
C GLU A 275 33.30 30.73 -6.97
N GLU A 276 32.33 31.43 -7.50
CA GLU A 276 32.49 32.40 -8.56
C GLU A 276 33.28 33.63 -8.08
N GLU A 277 33.00 34.16 -6.89
CA GLU A 277 33.83 35.20 -6.25
C GLU A 277 35.26 34.75 -6.05
N ARG A 278 35.47 33.50 -5.60
CA ARG A 278 36.81 32.93 -5.45
C ARG A 278 37.54 32.86 -6.79
N ARG A 279 36.88 32.41 -7.85
CA ARG A 279 37.45 32.38 -9.21
C ARG A 279 37.82 33.77 -9.72
N GLN A 280 36.97 34.77 -9.48
CA GLN A 280 37.21 36.15 -9.86
C GLN A 280 38.43 36.73 -9.09
N LYS A 281 38.51 36.50 -7.77
CA LYS A 281 39.66 36.94 -6.96
C LYS A 281 40.97 36.29 -7.44
N VAL A 282 40.95 34.98 -7.74
CA VAL A 282 42.15 34.30 -8.26
C VAL A 282 42.51 34.84 -9.65
N SER A 283 41.56 35.07 -10.53
CA SER A 283 41.79 35.63 -11.87
C SER A 283 42.40 37.05 -11.79
N LEU A 284 41.89 37.88 -10.89
CA LEU A 284 42.42 39.23 -10.65
C LEU A 284 43.84 39.18 -10.07
N ALA A 285 44.11 38.30 -9.11
CA ALA A 285 45.43 38.10 -8.53
C ALA A 285 46.45 37.61 -9.57
N VAL A 286 46.04 36.70 -10.48
CA VAL A 286 46.90 36.25 -11.59
C VAL A 286 47.21 37.39 -12.54
N LYS A 287 46.22 38.22 -12.93
CA LYS A 287 46.44 39.39 -13.79
C LYS A 287 47.42 40.39 -13.13
N LEU A 288 47.24 40.67 -11.84
CA LEU A 288 48.13 41.56 -11.09
C LEU A 288 49.57 40.98 -11.00
N ALA A 289 49.69 39.70 -10.73
CA ALA A 289 50.96 39.01 -10.68
C ALA A 289 51.71 39.08 -12.03
N THR A 290 50.99 38.88 -13.13
CA THR A 290 51.56 38.99 -14.49
C THR A 290 52.03 40.41 -14.78
N TYR A 291 51.23 41.42 -14.45
CA TYR A 291 51.61 42.81 -14.59
C TYR A 291 52.86 43.19 -13.76
N MET A 292 52.92 42.79 -12.50
CA MET A 292 54.07 43.02 -11.61
C MET A 292 55.33 42.35 -12.14
N LYS A 293 55.23 41.12 -12.66
CA LYS A 293 56.32 40.39 -13.30
C LYS A 293 56.91 41.14 -14.52
N GLN A 294 56.03 41.61 -15.38
CA GLN A 294 56.39 42.40 -16.57
C GLN A 294 57.10 43.73 -16.21
N ASN A 295 56.79 44.27 -15.03
CA ASN A 295 57.43 45.51 -14.54
C ASN A 295 58.62 45.27 -13.60
N GLY A 296 59.14 44.06 -13.57
CA GLY A 296 60.41 43.77 -12.89
C GLY A 296 60.30 43.54 -11.37
N ALA A 297 59.10 43.33 -10.82
CA ALA A 297 58.91 43.04 -9.41
C ALA A 297 59.49 41.67 -9.04
N SER A 298 60.05 41.54 -7.86
CA SER A 298 60.55 40.27 -7.34
C SER A 298 59.49 39.28 -7.00
N ALA A 299 59.78 37.98 -7.02
CA ALA A 299 58.83 36.91 -6.66
C ALA A 299 58.30 37.12 -5.23
N ALA A 300 59.06 37.62 -4.30
CA ALA A 300 58.61 37.86 -2.93
C ALA A 300 57.60 39.01 -2.83
N GLU A 301 57.72 40.05 -3.62
CA GLU A 301 56.81 41.19 -3.69
C GLU A 301 55.44 40.71 -4.35
N ILE A 302 55.56 39.91 -5.40
CA ILE A 302 54.35 39.35 -6.07
C ILE A 302 53.57 38.46 -5.11
N ILE A 303 54.20 37.59 -4.36
CA ILE A 303 53.57 36.74 -3.34
C ILE A 303 52.89 37.55 -2.26
N LYS A 304 53.58 38.59 -1.79
CA LYS A 304 53.09 39.46 -0.71
C LYS A 304 51.78 40.17 -1.13
N GLU A 305 51.72 40.67 -2.36
CA GLU A 305 50.60 41.47 -2.86
C GLU A 305 49.44 40.61 -3.39
N THR A 306 49.73 39.44 -3.97
CA THR A 306 48.69 38.60 -4.63
C THR A 306 48.28 37.37 -3.83
N GLY A 307 49.08 36.96 -2.85
CA GLY A 307 48.90 35.74 -2.07
C GLY A 307 49.02 34.45 -2.90
N LEU A 308 49.50 34.52 -4.15
CA LEU A 308 49.62 33.36 -5.03
C LEU A 308 50.95 32.60 -4.79
N ASN A 309 50.88 31.26 -4.78
CA ASN A 309 52.03 30.39 -4.61
C ASN A 309 52.97 30.50 -5.82
N PRO A 310 54.31 30.64 -5.64
CA PRO A 310 55.29 30.74 -6.73
C PRO A 310 55.25 29.61 -7.75
N ASP A 311 54.89 28.41 -7.35
CA ASP A 311 54.79 27.27 -8.24
C ASP A 311 53.70 27.41 -9.32
N LYS A 312 52.74 28.33 -9.16
CA LYS A 312 51.74 28.66 -10.16
C LYS A 312 52.21 29.70 -11.19
N PHE A 313 53.45 30.22 -11.07
CA PHE A 313 54.03 31.19 -11.99
C PHE A 313 55.07 30.61 -12.94
N LYS A 314 55.37 29.32 -12.87
CA LYS A 314 56.39 28.69 -13.75
C LYS A 314 55.91 28.59 -15.20
N ASP A 315 54.59 28.63 -15.43
CA ASP A 315 53.96 28.51 -16.75
C ASP A 315 53.40 29.84 -17.31
N LEU A 316 53.66 31.00 -16.63
CA LEU A 316 53.36 32.35 -17.09
C LEU A 316 54.67 33.09 -17.38
#